data_ad626930c6905af400909632108036ff
#
_entry.id   ad626930c6905af400909632108036ff
#
_cell.length_a   1.000
_cell.length_b   1.000
_cell.length_c   1.000
_cell.angle_alpha   90.00
_cell.angle_beta   90.00
_cell.angle_gamma   90.00
#
_symmetry.space_group_name_H-M   'P 1'
#
loop_
_entity.id
_entity.type
_entity.pdbx_description
1 polymer ?
#
loop_
_entity_poly.entity_id
_entity_poly.type
_entity_poly.pdbx_seq_one_letter_code
_entity_poly.pdbx_strand_id
1 'polypeptide(L)'
;MTLYHWLVVIIASCGWLFDCMDQRLFILARESALRELLGSDAAVQAQIRQYIGTATMWMILGWATGGIIFGMLSDKLGRVKTMVATLLVYSGFTGLSGFANSWVDFTVYRFLVGLGLGGMFGAATTLVAESVPGRFRSVALGSLQAISATGNIIGSLITLQIQPGATQLWGHYSGWRVLFFVGILPALLVVPIIFVLREPEAWKKAKAEAAAGRGPKAGSPIELFRHPRWRKNALVGLFLGLSGMFGLWGIGFFSPELISTALAGAPQSQVDTVRGWGLAMQDVGAFVGMMVFTFVASRWSRRIAFLGAFILCLVITVFVFSSLRSATQAYWMLPMMGFAQLAVFAGYSIYFPELFPTRLRGTGVGFCYNTVRYLAAPAPWLMGRLSSELKAHEVAEPFRVAGMIMCSVFLLGIVALIWAPETKGQPLPED
;
A
#
# COMPACT_ATOMS: atom_id res chain seq x y z
N MET A 1 -15.64 10.52 21.46
CA MET A 1 -16.06 9.70 20.32
C MET A 1 -17.36 9.01 20.66
N THR A 2 -18.32 8.98 19.75
CA THR A 2 -19.57 8.21 19.88
C THR A 2 -19.37 6.79 19.36
N LEU A 3 -20.32 5.89 19.63
CA LEU A 3 -20.30 4.52 19.06
C LEU A 3 -20.21 4.56 17.53
N TYR A 4 -20.91 5.49 16.88
CA TYR A 4 -20.86 5.66 15.42
C TYR A 4 -19.43 5.96 14.92
N HIS A 5 -18.70 6.85 15.58
CA HIS A 5 -17.31 7.15 15.19
C HIS A 5 -16.39 5.92 15.29
N TRP A 6 -16.57 5.08 16.32
CA TRP A 6 -15.83 3.83 16.43
C TRP A 6 -16.19 2.84 15.33
N LEU A 7 -17.48 2.71 14.99
CA LEU A 7 -17.92 1.86 13.88
C LEU A 7 -17.35 2.32 12.54
N VAL A 8 -17.32 3.63 12.27
CA VAL A 8 -16.68 4.18 11.06
C VAL A 8 -15.21 3.77 10.98
N VAL A 9 -14.46 3.96 12.08
CA VAL A 9 -13.03 3.61 12.12
C VAL A 9 -12.81 2.12 11.93
N ILE A 10 -13.57 1.28 12.63
CA ILE A 10 -13.43 -0.19 12.55
C ILE A 10 -13.76 -0.69 11.15
N ILE A 11 -14.90 -0.30 10.59
CA ILE A 11 -15.33 -0.77 9.26
C ILE A 11 -14.38 -0.29 8.17
N ALA A 12 -13.95 0.97 8.21
CA ALA A 12 -12.99 1.50 7.25
C ALA A 12 -11.61 0.80 7.37
N SER A 13 -11.17 0.52 8.60
CA SER A 13 -9.94 -0.22 8.87
C SER A 13 -10.01 -1.67 8.40
N CYS A 14 -11.15 -2.34 8.60
CA CYS A 14 -11.39 -3.69 8.05
C CYS A 14 -11.31 -3.69 6.51
N GLY A 15 -11.87 -2.67 5.85
CA GLY A 15 -11.76 -2.54 4.40
C GLY A 15 -10.30 -2.52 3.95
N TRP A 16 -9.49 -1.66 4.56
CA TRP A 16 -8.06 -1.55 4.23
C TRP A 16 -7.24 -2.78 4.64
N LEU A 17 -7.58 -3.42 5.76
CA LEU A 17 -7.00 -4.69 6.20
C LEU A 17 -7.22 -5.78 5.14
N PHE A 18 -8.45 -5.92 4.64
CA PHE A 18 -8.79 -6.93 3.64
C PHE A 18 -8.11 -6.67 2.30
N ASP A 19 -7.90 -5.40 1.90
CA ASP A 19 -7.10 -5.05 0.74
C ASP A 19 -5.66 -5.60 0.86
N CYS A 20 -5.03 -5.38 2.02
CA CYS A 20 -3.68 -5.88 2.29
C CYS A 20 -3.63 -7.41 2.37
N MET A 21 -4.66 -8.04 2.92
CA MET A 21 -4.80 -9.49 2.94
C MET A 21 -4.87 -10.07 1.51
N ASP A 22 -5.72 -9.52 0.63
CA ASP A 22 -5.84 -9.97 -0.76
C ASP A 22 -4.51 -9.83 -1.52
N GLN A 23 -3.82 -8.70 -1.32
CA GLN A 23 -2.48 -8.51 -1.89
C GLN A 23 -1.51 -9.59 -1.42
N ARG A 24 -1.54 -9.97 -0.14
CA ARG A 24 -0.68 -11.02 0.41
C ARG A 24 -1.02 -12.39 -0.19
N LEU A 25 -2.30 -12.72 -0.28
CA LEU A 25 -2.76 -13.96 -0.91
C LEU A 25 -2.26 -14.06 -2.37
N PHE A 26 -2.38 -12.98 -3.14
CA PHE A 26 -1.86 -12.93 -4.50
C PHE A 26 -0.35 -13.17 -4.55
N ILE A 27 0.44 -12.46 -3.74
CA ILE A 27 1.91 -12.58 -3.73
C ILE A 27 2.34 -14.03 -3.45
N LEU A 28 1.66 -14.71 -2.54
CA LEU A 28 1.99 -16.07 -2.15
C LEU A 28 1.46 -17.14 -3.12
N ALA A 29 0.35 -16.87 -3.82
CA ALA A 29 -0.30 -17.82 -4.73
C ALA A 29 0.14 -17.67 -6.20
N ARG A 30 0.66 -16.51 -6.63
CA ARG A 30 0.89 -16.19 -8.05
C ARG A 30 1.81 -17.15 -8.77
N GLU A 31 2.85 -17.65 -8.12
CA GLU A 31 3.78 -18.60 -8.74
C GLU A 31 3.09 -19.94 -9.02
N SER A 32 2.38 -20.51 -8.03
CA SER A 32 1.64 -21.77 -8.18
C SER A 32 0.55 -21.64 -9.24
N ALA A 33 -0.17 -20.52 -9.25
CA ALA A 33 -1.19 -20.22 -10.24
C ALA A 33 -0.62 -20.20 -11.66
N LEU A 34 0.46 -19.43 -11.88
CA LEU A 34 1.03 -19.29 -13.21
C LEU A 34 1.73 -20.56 -13.68
N ARG A 35 2.35 -21.34 -12.80
CA ARG A 35 2.88 -22.66 -13.16
C ARG A 35 1.81 -23.60 -13.71
N GLU A 36 0.63 -23.65 -13.08
CA GLU A 36 -0.49 -24.45 -13.55
C GLU A 36 -1.06 -23.93 -14.87
N LEU A 37 -1.29 -22.60 -14.97
CA LEU A 37 -1.92 -21.98 -16.14
C LEU A 37 -1.03 -21.97 -17.39
N LEU A 38 0.28 -22.01 -17.24
CA LEU A 38 1.25 -22.05 -18.33
C LEU A 38 1.56 -23.48 -18.80
N GLY A 39 1.12 -24.50 -18.05
CA GLY A 39 1.35 -25.90 -18.38
C GLY A 39 2.77 -26.39 -18.10
N SER A 40 3.11 -27.58 -18.56
CA SER A 40 4.36 -28.28 -18.25
C SER A 40 5.51 -28.06 -19.25
N ASP A 41 5.35 -27.17 -20.24
CA ASP A 41 6.40 -26.88 -21.21
C ASP A 41 7.62 -26.26 -20.50
N ALA A 42 8.76 -26.94 -20.60
CA ALA A 42 10.00 -26.54 -19.93
C ALA A 42 10.52 -25.15 -20.39
N ALA A 43 10.32 -24.81 -21.66
CA ALA A 43 10.74 -23.51 -22.19
C ALA A 43 9.91 -22.37 -21.61
N VAL A 44 8.60 -22.61 -21.44
CA VAL A 44 7.67 -21.64 -20.81
C VAL A 44 7.93 -21.54 -19.31
N GLN A 45 8.16 -22.68 -18.64
CA GLN A 45 8.49 -22.70 -17.21
C GLN A 45 9.81 -22.00 -16.88
N ALA A 46 10.77 -22.02 -17.80
CA ALA A 46 12.02 -21.24 -17.66
C ALA A 46 11.76 -19.73 -17.63
N GLN A 47 10.67 -19.26 -18.23
CA GLN A 47 10.27 -17.84 -18.26
C GLN A 47 9.24 -17.47 -17.19
N ILE A 48 8.92 -18.36 -16.24
CA ILE A 48 7.88 -18.14 -15.22
C ILE A 48 8.04 -16.81 -14.46
N ARG A 49 9.27 -16.41 -14.17
CA ARG A 49 9.55 -15.13 -13.49
C ARG A 49 9.08 -13.92 -14.28
N GLN A 50 9.16 -13.98 -15.61
CA GLN A 50 8.68 -12.91 -16.50
C GLN A 50 7.14 -12.81 -16.44
N TYR A 51 6.44 -13.95 -16.48
CA TYR A 51 4.98 -13.99 -16.36
C TYR A 51 4.51 -13.50 -14.98
N ILE A 52 5.19 -13.90 -13.90
CA ILE A 52 4.93 -13.41 -12.54
C ILE A 52 5.10 -11.88 -12.48
N GLY A 53 6.19 -11.38 -13.04
CA GLY A 53 6.47 -9.95 -13.13
C GLY A 53 5.38 -9.19 -13.90
N THR A 54 4.96 -9.72 -15.04
CA THR A 54 3.93 -9.15 -15.90
C THR A 54 2.58 -9.07 -15.18
N ALA A 55 2.12 -10.16 -14.57
CA ALA A 55 0.85 -10.18 -13.84
C ALA A 55 0.87 -9.20 -12.64
N THR A 56 2.01 -9.13 -11.93
CA THR A 56 2.19 -8.20 -10.81
C THR A 56 2.19 -6.75 -11.28
N MET A 57 2.88 -6.45 -12.38
CA MET A 57 2.93 -5.11 -12.97
C MET A 57 1.52 -4.64 -13.36
N TRP A 58 0.74 -5.48 -14.04
CA TRP A 58 -0.63 -5.13 -14.43
C TRP A 58 -1.53 -4.88 -13.22
N MET A 59 -1.38 -5.66 -12.15
CA MET A 59 -2.10 -5.40 -10.89
C MET A 59 -1.72 -4.05 -10.28
N ILE A 60 -0.45 -3.70 -10.24
CA ILE A 60 0.03 -2.40 -9.71
C ILE A 60 -0.47 -1.24 -10.59
N LEU A 61 -0.45 -1.38 -11.92
CA LEU A 61 -0.99 -0.38 -12.84
C LEU A 61 -2.50 -0.22 -12.65
N GLY A 62 -3.23 -1.32 -12.47
CA GLY A 62 -4.64 -1.30 -12.09
C GLY A 62 -4.85 -0.54 -10.78
N TRP A 63 -4.03 -0.81 -9.77
CA TRP A 63 -4.09 -0.15 -8.46
C TRP A 63 -3.86 1.36 -8.57
N ALA A 64 -2.83 1.78 -9.29
CA ALA A 64 -2.55 3.19 -9.53
C ALA A 64 -3.72 3.89 -10.26
N THR A 65 -4.22 3.27 -11.33
CA THR A 65 -5.32 3.79 -12.16
C THR A 65 -6.62 3.85 -11.35
N GLY A 66 -6.96 2.77 -10.65
CA GLY A 66 -8.15 2.69 -9.81
C GLY A 66 -8.15 3.72 -8.69
N GLY A 67 -7.00 3.95 -8.06
CA GLY A 67 -6.87 4.94 -6.99
C GLY A 67 -7.15 6.37 -7.46
N ILE A 68 -6.76 6.71 -8.68
CA ILE A 68 -7.07 8.01 -9.27
C ILE A 68 -8.56 8.09 -9.65
N ILE A 69 -9.08 7.08 -10.35
CA ILE A 69 -10.48 7.05 -10.81
C ILE A 69 -11.44 7.04 -9.62
N PHE A 70 -11.27 6.13 -8.68
CA PHE A 70 -12.14 6.04 -7.51
C PHE A 70 -11.93 7.18 -6.52
N GLY A 71 -10.75 7.81 -6.49
CA GLY A 71 -10.53 9.06 -5.76
C GLY A 71 -11.46 10.17 -6.26
N MET A 72 -11.54 10.36 -7.59
CA MET A 72 -12.47 11.31 -8.22
C MET A 72 -13.93 10.89 -8.00
N LEU A 73 -14.24 9.61 -8.12
CA LEU A 73 -15.59 9.09 -7.90
C LEU A 73 -16.02 9.24 -6.44
N SER A 74 -15.12 9.12 -5.48
CA SER A 74 -15.39 9.35 -4.07
C SER A 74 -15.88 10.76 -3.79
N ASP A 75 -15.33 11.76 -4.47
CA ASP A 75 -15.80 13.15 -4.35
C ASP A 75 -17.16 13.37 -5.02
N LYS A 76 -17.42 12.71 -6.15
CA LYS A 76 -18.67 12.88 -6.94
C LYS A 76 -19.84 12.06 -6.40
N LEU A 77 -19.60 10.76 -6.14
CA LEU A 77 -20.65 9.79 -5.78
C LEU A 77 -20.86 9.66 -4.27
N GLY A 78 -19.81 9.89 -3.49
CA GLY A 78 -19.77 9.73 -2.04
C GLY A 78 -18.73 8.70 -1.60
N ARG A 79 -18.31 8.82 -0.34
CA ARG A 79 -17.24 7.99 0.24
C ARG A 79 -17.71 6.55 0.45
N VAL A 80 -18.90 6.41 1.04
CA VAL A 80 -19.50 5.10 1.35
C VAL A 80 -19.81 4.32 0.07
N LYS A 81 -20.43 4.97 -0.91
CA LYS A 81 -20.74 4.34 -2.21
C LYS A 81 -19.49 3.89 -2.94
N THR A 82 -18.42 4.68 -2.89
CA THR A 82 -17.14 4.33 -3.49
C THR A 82 -16.49 3.15 -2.77
N MET A 83 -16.54 3.10 -1.42
CA MET A 83 -16.05 1.93 -0.67
C MET A 83 -16.78 0.65 -1.07
N VAL A 84 -18.11 0.69 -1.20
CA VAL A 84 -18.92 -0.46 -1.67
C VAL A 84 -18.49 -0.89 -3.07
N ALA A 85 -18.39 0.06 -4.01
CA ALA A 85 -18.02 -0.24 -5.40
C ALA A 85 -16.61 -0.87 -5.49
N THR A 86 -15.62 -0.28 -4.81
CA THR A 86 -14.25 -0.80 -4.81
C THR A 86 -14.15 -2.18 -4.21
N LEU A 87 -14.85 -2.40 -3.10
CA LEU A 87 -14.89 -3.68 -2.40
C LEU A 87 -15.50 -4.79 -3.26
N LEU A 88 -16.61 -4.51 -3.95
CA LEU A 88 -17.25 -5.45 -4.86
C LEU A 88 -16.36 -5.74 -6.08
N VAL A 89 -15.69 -4.73 -6.63
CA VAL A 89 -14.81 -4.89 -7.78
C VAL A 89 -13.64 -5.80 -7.40
N TYR A 90 -12.87 -5.48 -6.36
CA TYR A 90 -11.70 -6.28 -6.07
C TYR A 90 -12.04 -7.68 -5.55
N SER A 91 -13.03 -7.84 -4.67
CA SER A 91 -13.43 -9.14 -4.16
C SER A 91 -14.03 -10.03 -5.26
N GLY A 92 -14.85 -9.46 -6.15
CA GLY A 92 -15.45 -10.18 -7.27
C GLY A 92 -14.38 -10.69 -8.25
N PHE A 93 -13.46 -9.82 -8.67
CA PHE A 93 -12.38 -10.22 -9.59
C PHE A 93 -11.31 -11.09 -8.91
N THR A 94 -11.12 -10.98 -7.59
CA THR A 94 -10.29 -11.95 -6.85
C THR A 94 -10.89 -13.34 -6.94
N GLY A 95 -12.18 -13.49 -6.68
CA GLY A 95 -12.88 -14.77 -6.84
C GLY A 95 -12.83 -15.31 -8.27
N LEU A 96 -13.07 -14.44 -9.27
CA LEU A 96 -12.97 -14.82 -10.69
C LEU A 96 -11.56 -15.27 -11.08
N SER A 97 -10.51 -14.77 -10.43
CA SER A 97 -9.16 -15.25 -10.66
C SER A 97 -8.97 -16.72 -10.31
N GLY A 98 -9.76 -17.27 -9.36
CA GLY A 98 -9.78 -18.70 -9.06
C GLY A 98 -10.35 -19.55 -10.19
N PHE A 99 -11.11 -18.97 -11.12
CA PHE A 99 -11.65 -19.63 -12.31
C PHE A 99 -10.84 -19.35 -13.58
N ALA A 100 -9.70 -18.66 -13.50
CA ALA A 100 -8.87 -18.40 -14.68
C ALA A 100 -8.44 -19.70 -15.36
N ASN A 101 -8.52 -19.73 -16.69
CA ASN A 101 -8.13 -20.86 -17.53
C ASN A 101 -6.85 -20.59 -18.32
N SER A 102 -6.41 -19.33 -18.38
CA SER A 102 -5.17 -18.91 -19.02
C SER A 102 -4.43 -17.87 -18.16
N TRP A 103 -3.14 -17.73 -18.41
CA TRP A 103 -2.35 -16.67 -17.75
C TRP A 103 -2.82 -15.26 -18.15
N VAL A 104 -3.42 -15.13 -19.33
CA VAL A 104 -3.98 -13.85 -19.81
C VAL A 104 -5.22 -13.49 -19.01
N ASP A 105 -6.18 -14.43 -18.85
CA ASP A 105 -7.37 -14.20 -18.00
C ASP A 105 -6.96 -13.83 -16.61
N PHE A 106 -6.01 -14.58 -16.02
CA PHE A 106 -5.49 -14.32 -14.70
C PHE A 106 -4.91 -12.89 -14.59
N THR A 107 -4.10 -12.47 -15.57
CA THR A 107 -3.48 -11.15 -15.60
C THR A 107 -4.52 -10.03 -15.74
N VAL A 108 -5.53 -10.20 -16.59
CA VAL A 108 -6.63 -9.25 -16.75
C VAL A 108 -7.43 -9.12 -15.45
N TYR A 109 -7.78 -10.25 -14.82
CA TYR A 109 -8.47 -10.20 -13.53
C TYR A 109 -7.62 -9.53 -12.46
N ARG A 110 -6.29 -9.74 -12.42
CA ARG A 110 -5.40 -9.04 -11.50
C ARG A 110 -5.36 -7.53 -11.74
N PHE A 111 -5.41 -7.08 -12.99
CA PHE A 111 -5.55 -5.65 -13.30
C PHE A 111 -6.86 -5.07 -12.74
N LEU A 112 -7.99 -5.78 -12.93
CA LEU A 112 -9.30 -5.36 -12.44
C LEU A 112 -9.40 -5.40 -10.91
N VAL A 113 -8.78 -6.39 -10.25
CA VAL A 113 -8.59 -6.38 -8.79
C VAL A 113 -7.81 -5.14 -8.36
N GLY A 114 -6.72 -4.84 -9.06
CA GLY A 114 -5.93 -3.62 -8.79
C GLY A 114 -6.78 -2.37 -8.86
N LEU A 115 -7.67 -2.21 -9.86
CA LEU A 115 -8.59 -1.08 -9.95
C LEU A 115 -9.43 -0.92 -8.66
N GLY A 116 -9.99 -2.01 -8.14
CA GLY A 116 -10.75 -1.99 -6.88
C GLY A 116 -9.89 -1.59 -5.68
N LEU A 117 -8.74 -2.26 -5.50
CA LEU A 117 -7.81 -2.00 -4.40
C LEU A 117 -7.38 -0.52 -4.33
N GLY A 118 -7.15 0.11 -5.50
CA GLY A 118 -6.71 1.50 -5.56
C GLY A 118 -7.65 2.50 -4.91
N GLY A 119 -8.95 2.28 -5.05
CA GLY A 119 -9.97 3.22 -4.59
C GLY A 119 -10.26 3.14 -3.09
N MET A 120 -10.06 1.99 -2.47
CA MET A 120 -10.47 1.74 -1.09
C MET A 120 -9.74 2.64 -0.09
N PHE A 121 -8.42 2.76 -0.22
CA PHE A 121 -7.62 3.61 0.68
C PHE A 121 -8.11 5.07 0.69
N GLY A 122 -8.28 5.67 -0.49
CA GLY A 122 -8.73 7.06 -0.62
C GLY A 122 -10.12 7.29 -0.02
N ALA A 123 -11.07 6.40 -0.29
CA ALA A 123 -12.44 6.51 0.22
C ALA A 123 -12.49 6.28 1.74
N ALA A 124 -11.80 5.26 2.26
CA ALA A 124 -11.77 4.94 3.68
C ALA A 124 -11.11 6.04 4.52
N THR A 125 -9.93 6.51 4.13
CA THR A 125 -9.22 7.57 4.86
C THR A 125 -9.98 8.89 4.81
N THR A 126 -10.59 9.22 3.68
CA THR A 126 -11.41 10.43 3.55
C THR A 126 -12.68 10.36 4.42
N LEU A 127 -13.36 9.20 4.42
CA LEU A 127 -14.53 8.97 5.28
C LEU A 127 -14.17 9.15 6.77
N VAL A 128 -13.10 8.52 7.23
CA VAL A 128 -12.63 8.64 8.62
C VAL A 128 -12.25 10.09 8.95
N ALA A 129 -11.51 10.76 8.04
CA ALA A 129 -11.08 12.15 8.23
C ALA A 129 -12.26 13.12 8.40
N GLU A 130 -13.35 12.90 7.65
CA GLU A 130 -14.54 13.76 7.66
C GLU A 130 -15.57 13.40 8.74
N SER A 131 -15.56 12.15 9.21
CA SER A 131 -16.53 11.66 10.22
C SER A 131 -16.03 11.77 11.67
N VAL A 132 -14.71 11.61 11.88
CA VAL A 132 -14.14 11.57 13.23
C VAL A 132 -13.79 12.98 13.72
N PRO A 133 -14.10 13.33 15.01
CA PRO A 133 -13.75 14.62 15.56
C PRO A 133 -12.23 14.92 15.47
N GLY A 134 -11.88 16.16 15.18
CA GLY A 134 -10.51 16.61 14.89
C GLY A 134 -9.46 16.15 15.91
N ARG A 135 -9.83 16.14 17.21
CA ARG A 135 -8.95 15.68 18.31
C ARG A 135 -8.49 14.22 18.16
N PHE A 136 -9.34 13.34 17.59
CA PHE A 136 -9.06 11.91 17.47
C PHE A 136 -8.69 11.49 16.04
N ARG A 137 -8.78 12.39 15.07
CA ARG A 137 -8.62 12.10 13.63
C ARG A 137 -7.28 11.45 13.30
N SER A 138 -6.19 12.02 13.79
CA SER A 138 -4.85 11.49 13.49
C SER A 138 -4.62 10.11 14.07
N VAL A 139 -5.12 9.84 15.28
CA VAL A 139 -5.03 8.52 15.89
C VAL A 139 -5.88 7.51 15.11
N ALA A 140 -7.10 7.86 14.73
CA ALA A 140 -7.98 7.00 13.95
C ALA A 140 -7.38 6.64 12.58
N LEU A 141 -6.84 7.62 11.87
CA LEU A 141 -6.22 7.41 10.54
C LEU A 141 -4.90 6.63 10.63
N GLY A 142 -4.08 6.91 11.62
CA GLY A 142 -2.85 6.17 11.84
C GLY A 142 -3.10 4.71 12.25
N SER A 143 -4.12 4.48 13.10
CA SER A 143 -4.53 3.11 13.46
C SER A 143 -5.10 2.35 12.28
N LEU A 144 -5.89 3.00 11.41
CA LEU A 144 -6.39 2.42 10.16
C LEU A 144 -5.22 1.90 9.31
N GLN A 145 -4.17 2.70 9.17
CA GLN A 145 -3.00 2.28 8.40
C GLN A 145 -2.22 1.17 9.12
N ALA A 146 -2.03 1.25 10.43
CA ALA A 146 -1.29 0.24 11.19
C ALA A 146 -1.96 -1.14 11.14
N ILE A 147 -3.30 -1.21 11.20
CA ILE A 147 -4.06 -2.46 11.10
C ILE A 147 -3.83 -3.17 9.76
N SER A 148 -3.40 -2.48 8.70
CA SER A 148 -3.04 -3.12 7.42
C SER A 148 -1.98 -4.22 7.56
N ALA A 149 -1.02 -4.05 8.48
CA ALA A 149 -0.01 -5.07 8.75
C ALA A 149 -0.64 -6.39 9.25
N THR A 150 -1.72 -6.33 10.01
CA THR A 150 -2.45 -7.53 10.44
C THR A 150 -3.12 -8.25 9.28
N GLY A 151 -3.57 -7.53 8.25
CA GLY A 151 -4.08 -8.10 7.00
C GLY A 151 -3.05 -8.97 6.29
N ASN A 152 -1.80 -8.49 6.19
CA ASN A 152 -0.68 -9.27 5.64
C ASN A 152 -0.42 -10.54 6.47
N ILE A 153 -0.46 -10.45 7.80
CA ILE A 153 -0.26 -11.60 8.70
C ILE A 153 -1.39 -12.61 8.49
N ILE A 154 -2.65 -12.17 8.47
CA ILE A 154 -3.82 -13.03 8.25
C ILE A 154 -3.70 -13.75 6.89
N GLY A 155 -3.36 -13.02 5.82
CA GLY A 155 -3.13 -13.60 4.49
C GLY A 155 -2.05 -14.69 4.50
N SER A 156 -0.96 -14.46 5.22
CA SER A 156 0.11 -15.44 5.38
C SER A 156 -0.34 -16.68 6.18
N LEU A 157 -1.11 -16.50 7.27
CA LEU A 157 -1.65 -17.61 8.05
C LEU A 157 -2.66 -18.44 7.25
N ILE A 158 -3.51 -17.82 6.46
CA ILE A 158 -4.43 -18.52 5.54
C ILE A 158 -3.62 -19.37 4.54
N THR A 159 -2.54 -18.83 4.00
CA THR A 159 -1.68 -19.53 3.04
C THR A 159 -0.93 -20.71 3.66
N LEU A 160 -0.62 -20.68 4.94
CA LEU A 160 -0.03 -21.83 5.65
C LEU A 160 -1.03 -22.99 5.78
N GLN A 161 -2.33 -22.69 5.92
CA GLN A 161 -3.38 -23.71 6.01
C GLN A 161 -3.82 -24.20 4.61
N ILE A 162 -3.94 -23.29 3.65
CA ILE A 162 -4.30 -23.55 2.27
C ILE A 162 -3.05 -23.38 1.41
N GLN A 163 -2.26 -24.42 1.31
CA GLN A 163 -1.00 -24.38 0.56
C GLN A 163 -1.26 -24.11 -0.93
N PRO A 164 -0.70 -23.03 -1.52
CA PRO A 164 -0.96 -22.69 -2.93
C PRO A 164 -0.57 -23.78 -3.92
N GLY A 165 0.47 -24.55 -3.59
CA GLY A 165 0.97 -25.65 -4.41
C GLY A 165 0.21 -26.97 -4.26
N ALA A 166 -0.80 -27.06 -3.38
CA ALA A 166 -1.60 -28.25 -3.23
C ALA A 166 -2.40 -28.52 -4.51
N THR A 167 -2.33 -29.74 -5.00
CA THR A 167 -2.92 -30.14 -6.29
C THR A 167 -4.43 -30.35 -6.22
N GLN A 168 -4.95 -30.74 -5.07
CA GLN A 168 -6.38 -30.97 -4.86
C GLN A 168 -6.81 -30.57 -3.46
N LEU A 169 -7.67 -29.57 -3.39
CA LEU A 169 -8.42 -29.17 -2.21
C LEU A 169 -9.91 -29.08 -2.55
N TRP A 170 -10.77 -29.33 -1.59
CA TRP A 170 -12.23 -29.34 -1.77
C TRP A 170 -12.68 -30.21 -2.97
N GLY A 171 -11.98 -31.34 -3.16
CA GLY A 171 -12.32 -32.38 -4.16
C GLY A 171 -11.77 -32.18 -5.57
N HIS A 172 -11.57 -30.91 -6.05
CA HIS A 172 -11.18 -30.69 -7.46
C HIS A 172 -10.33 -29.44 -7.70
N TYR A 173 -10.15 -28.56 -6.73
CA TYR A 173 -9.48 -27.28 -6.96
C TYR A 173 -8.03 -27.30 -6.45
N SER A 174 -7.13 -26.67 -7.20
CA SER A 174 -5.77 -26.39 -6.75
C SER A 174 -5.78 -25.43 -5.57
N GLY A 175 -4.81 -25.51 -4.68
CA GLY A 175 -4.72 -24.67 -3.48
C GLY A 175 -4.77 -23.17 -3.79
N TRP A 176 -4.10 -22.71 -4.86
CA TRP A 176 -4.13 -21.31 -5.27
C TRP A 176 -5.54 -20.83 -5.67
N ARG A 177 -6.36 -21.69 -6.30
CA ARG A 177 -7.76 -21.35 -6.64
C ARG A 177 -8.60 -21.17 -5.39
N VAL A 178 -8.45 -22.08 -4.43
CA VAL A 178 -9.13 -22.00 -3.13
C VAL A 178 -8.76 -20.72 -2.38
N LEU A 179 -7.49 -20.32 -2.41
CA LEU A 179 -7.04 -19.04 -1.81
C LEU A 179 -7.77 -17.84 -2.44
N PHE A 180 -7.95 -17.80 -3.76
CA PHE A 180 -8.69 -16.73 -4.42
C PHE A 180 -10.21 -16.80 -4.15
N PHE A 181 -10.77 -17.96 -3.91
CA PHE A 181 -12.17 -18.08 -3.44
C PHE A 181 -12.33 -17.51 -2.03
N VAL A 182 -11.37 -17.73 -1.14
CA VAL A 182 -11.34 -17.09 0.19
C VAL A 182 -11.24 -15.56 0.05
N GLY A 183 -10.57 -15.05 -0.97
CA GLY A 183 -10.49 -13.63 -1.31
C GLY A 183 -11.82 -12.96 -1.69
N ILE A 184 -12.95 -13.73 -1.80
CA ILE A 184 -14.29 -13.16 -1.95
C ILE A 184 -14.87 -12.71 -0.60
N LEU A 185 -14.43 -13.29 0.51
CA LEU A 185 -14.98 -13.02 1.84
C LEU A 185 -15.03 -11.52 2.22
N PRO A 186 -14.07 -10.68 1.83
CA PRO A 186 -14.16 -9.25 2.04
C PRO A 186 -15.44 -8.60 1.51
N ALA A 187 -16.08 -9.16 0.46
CA ALA A 187 -17.35 -8.65 -0.05
C ALA A 187 -18.47 -8.63 1.03
N LEU A 188 -18.38 -9.50 2.05
CA LEU A 188 -19.33 -9.49 3.17
C LEU A 188 -19.29 -8.20 3.97
N LEU A 189 -18.18 -7.45 3.92
CA LEU A 189 -18.06 -6.14 4.56
C LEU A 189 -18.99 -5.09 3.93
N VAL A 190 -19.48 -5.32 2.71
CA VAL A 190 -20.49 -4.46 2.06
C VAL A 190 -21.73 -4.33 2.92
N VAL A 191 -22.13 -5.40 3.61
CA VAL A 191 -23.32 -5.41 4.46
C VAL A 191 -23.20 -4.36 5.59
N PRO A 192 -22.22 -4.41 6.50
CA PRO A 192 -22.09 -3.38 7.52
C PRO A 192 -21.79 -2.00 6.95
N ILE A 193 -21.10 -1.88 5.80
CA ILE A 193 -20.88 -0.58 5.15
C ILE A 193 -22.22 0.08 4.81
N ILE A 194 -23.13 -0.63 4.14
CA ILE A 194 -24.41 -0.08 3.69
C ILE A 194 -25.33 0.25 4.85
N PHE A 195 -25.39 -0.60 5.88
CA PHE A 195 -26.34 -0.44 6.98
C PHE A 195 -25.87 0.51 8.08
N VAL A 196 -24.55 0.66 8.29
CA VAL A 196 -23.98 1.42 9.40
C VAL A 196 -23.40 2.76 8.95
N LEU A 197 -22.65 2.78 7.83
CA LEU A 197 -21.94 3.97 7.41
C LEU A 197 -22.87 4.97 6.71
N ARG A 198 -22.61 6.24 6.93
CA ARG A 198 -23.34 7.36 6.31
C ARG A 198 -22.37 8.29 5.63
N GLU A 199 -22.81 8.89 4.53
CA GLU A 199 -22.03 9.94 3.87
C GLU A 199 -21.84 11.14 4.82
N PRO A 200 -20.62 11.68 4.93
CA PRO A 200 -20.33 12.81 5.81
C PRO A 200 -21.16 14.04 5.47
N GLU A 201 -21.61 14.79 6.50
CA GLU A 201 -22.40 16.00 6.32
C GLU A 201 -21.65 17.08 5.53
N ALA A 202 -20.31 17.19 5.75
CA ALA A 202 -19.47 18.10 4.99
C ALA A 202 -19.53 17.82 3.48
N TRP A 203 -19.50 16.52 3.09
CA TRP A 203 -19.65 16.13 1.68
C TRP A 203 -21.05 16.42 1.14
N LYS A 204 -22.11 16.14 1.90
CA LYS A 204 -23.49 16.43 1.48
C LYS A 204 -23.67 17.92 1.21
N LYS A 205 -23.16 18.78 2.11
CA LYS A 205 -23.20 20.24 1.98
C LYS A 205 -22.44 20.69 0.73
N ALA A 206 -21.19 20.27 0.54
CA ALA A 206 -20.39 20.63 -0.64
C ALA A 206 -21.04 20.17 -1.95
N LYS A 207 -21.67 18.98 -1.96
CA LYS A 207 -22.42 18.48 -3.12
C LYS A 207 -23.66 19.31 -3.42
N ALA A 208 -24.42 19.71 -2.39
CA ALA A 208 -25.60 20.54 -2.55
C ALA A 208 -25.25 21.95 -3.09
N GLU A 209 -24.18 22.55 -2.59
CA GLU A 209 -23.67 23.85 -3.06
C GLU A 209 -23.21 23.78 -4.52
N ALA A 210 -22.49 22.72 -4.91
CA ALA A 210 -22.10 22.50 -6.30
C ALA A 210 -23.30 22.30 -7.24
N ALA A 211 -24.34 21.57 -6.79
CA ALA A 211 -25.58 21.37 -7.56
C ALA A 211 -26.39 22.66 -7.71
N ALA A 212 -26.33 23.55 -6.72
CA ALA A 212 -26.98 24.88 -6.78
C ALA A 212 -26.19 25.92 -7.60
N GLY A 213 -25.06 25.51 -8.23
CA GLY A 213 -24.20 26.41 -9.00
C GLY A 213 -23.42 27.44 -8.15
N ARG A 214 -23.42 27.26 -6.82
CA ARG A 214 -22.77 28.17 -5.86
C ARG A 214 -21.35 27.77 -5.48
N GLY A 215 -20.86 26.66 -6.02
CA GLY A 215 -19.53 26.14 -5.74
C GLY A 215 -18.87 25.45 -6.93
N PRO A 216 -17.55 25.29 -6.91
CA PRO A 216 -16.82 24.59 -7.96
C PRO A 216 -17.16 23.09 -7.97
N LYS A 217 -16.99 22.44 -9.15
CA LYS A 217 -17.32 21.02 -9.34
C LYS A 217 -16.47 20.12 -8.46
N ALA A 218 -17.10 19.16 -7.79
CA ALA A 218 -16.40 18.14 -6.99
C ALA A 218 -15.63 17.15 -7.89
N GLY A 219 -14.51 16.62 -7.37
CA GLY A 219 -13.74 15.57 -8.01
C GLY A 219 -13.11 15.97 -9.35
N SER A 220 -12.69 17.21 -9.50
CA SER A 220 -12.04 17.72 -10.71
C SER A 220 -10.52 17.75 -10.56
N PRO A 221 -9.74 16.90 -11.31
CA PRO A 221 -8.30 17.00 -11.33
C PRO A 221 -7.78 18.35 -11.82
N ILE A 222 -8.52 19.00 -12.73
CA ILE A 222 -8.16 20.32 -13.27
C ILE A 222 -8.15 21.35 -12.14
N GLU A 223 -9.14 21.33 -11.27
CA GLU A 223 -9.23 22.23 -10.11
C GLU A 223 -8.06 22.00 -9.12
N LEU A 224 -7.63 20.74 -8.95
CA LEU A 224 -6.50 20.39 -8.10
C LEU A 224 -5.22 21.13 -8.53
N PHE A 225 -5.00 21.28 -9.84
CA PHE A 225 -3.80 21.91 -10.39
C PHE A 225 -3.99 23.40 -10.75
N ARG A 226 -5.23 23.84 -10.97
CA ARG A 226 -5.53 25.24 -11.30
C ARG A 226 -5.34 26.17 -10.11
N HIS A 227 -5.73 25.74 -8.91
CA HIS A 227 -5.62 26.55 -7.71
C HIS A 227 -4.21 26.46 -7.11
N PRO A 228 -3.47 27.59 -6.91
CA PRO A 228 -2.07 27.56 -6.47
C PRO A 228 -1.83 26.79 -5.16
N ARG A 229 -2.75 26.93 -4.17
CA ARG A 229 -2.67 26.24 -2.88
C ARG A 229 -2.78 24.73 -3.04
N TRP A 230 -3.77 24.26 -3.79
CA TRP A 230 -4.02 22.83 -3.96
C TRP A 230 -2.95 22.18 -4.84
N ARG A 231 -2.46 22.89 -5.87
CA ARG A 231 -1.31 22.44 -6.67
C ARG A 231 -0.06 22.27 -5.83
N LYS A 232 0.26 23.24 -4.96
CA LYS A 232 1.40 23.13 -4.02
C LYS A 232 1.22 21.91 -3.12
N ASN A 233 0.06 21.72 -2.51
CA ASN A 233 -0.23 20.60 -1.62
C ASN A 233 -0.18 19.25 -2.35
N ALA A 234 -0.67 19.17 -3.59
CA ALA A 234 -0.59 17.97 -4.41
C ALA A 234 0.86 17.60 -4.75
N LEU A 235 1.70 18.58 -5.09
CA LEU A 235 3.12 18.34 -5.36
C LEU A 235 3.87 17.91 -4.09
N VAL A 236 3.62 18.55 -2.96
CA VAL A 236 4.19 18.13 -1.66
C VAL A 236 3.78 16.70 -1.35
N GLY A 237 2.50 16.38 -1.44
CA GLY A 237 2.00 15.01 -1.21
C GLY A 237 2.61 13.99 -2.17
N LEU A 238 2.78 14.35 -3.46
CA LEU A 238 3.43 13.53 -4.46
C LEU A 238 4.89 13.20 -4.08
N PHE A 239 5.70 14.19 -3.71
CA PHE A 239 7.10 13.97 -3.37
C PHE A 239 7.27 13.22 -2.04
N LEU A 240 6.44 13.50 -1.04
CA LEU A 240 6.40 12.72 0.20
C LEU A 240 6.02 11.26 -0.09
N GLY A 241 4.96 11.05 -0.88
CA GLY A 241 4.52 9.71 -1.28
C GLY A 241 5.57 8.97 -2.11
N LEU A 242 6.23 9.65 -3.06
CA LEU A 242 7.28 9.06 -3.90
C LEU A 242 8.46 8.58 -3.04
N SER A 243 8.90 9.38 -2.08
CA SER A 243 10.00 9.01 -1.19
C SER A 243 9.72 7.69 -0.44
N GLY A 244 8.55 7.53 0.17
CA GLY A 244 8.22 6.30 0.90
C GLY A 244 7.87 5.12 0.00
N MET A 245 7.12 5.35 -1.09
CA MET A 245 6.75 4.28 -2.03
C MET A 245 7.96 3.74 -2.78
N PHE A 246 8.85 4.62 -3.25
CA PHE A 246 10.09 4.20 -3.89
C PHE A 246 11.00 3.47 -2.88
N GLY A 247 11.08 3.95 -1.64
CA GLY A 247 11.81 3.28 -0.56
C GLY A 247 11.28 1.88 -0.28
N LEU A 248 9.95 1.70 -0.22
CA LEU A 248 9.33 0.41 0.02
C LEU A 248 9.51 -0.54 -1.17
N TRP A 249 9.08 -0.12 -2.37
CA TRP A 249 9.06 -0.99 -3.57
C TRP A 249 10.45 -1.17 -4.19
N GLY A 250 11.31 -0.16 -4.12
CA GLY A 250 12.64 -0.19 -4.69
C GLY A 250 13.72 -0.74 -3.77
N ILE A 251 13.54 -0.69 -2.46
CA ILE A 251 14.55 -1.10 -1.49
C ILE A 251 13.99 -2.14 -0.51
N GLY A 252 12.92 -1.84 0.22
CA GLY A 252 12.35 -2.73 1.22
C GLY A 252 11.87 -4.07 0.65
N PHE A 253 11.40 -4.07 -0.57
CA PHE A 253 10.97 -5.28 -1.29
C PHE A 253 12.10 -6.27 -1.60
N PHE A 254 13.36 -5.82 -1.50
CA PHE A 254 14.55 -6.65 -1.69
C PHE A 254 15.11 -7.24 -0.37
N SER A 255 14.35 -7.18 0.72
CA SER A 255 14.71 -7.85 1.98
C SER A 255 14.96 -9.35 1.81
N PRO A 256 14.18 -10.13 1.01
CA PRO A 256 14.47 -11.53 0.77
C PRO A 256 15.81 -11.78 0.07
N GLU A 257 16.16 -10.94 -0.91
CA GLU A 257 17.43 -11.02 -1.64
C GLU A 257 18.61 -10.63 -0.74
N LEU A 258 18.39 -9.65 0.14
CA LEU A 258 19.40 -9.25 1.14
C LEU A 258 19.69 -10.39 2.13
N ILE A 259 18.64 -11.11 2.59
CA ILE A 259 18.81 -12.31 3.42
C ILE A 259 19.59 -13.39 2.66
N SER A 260 19.26 -13.64 1.39
CA SER A 260 19.96 -14.63 0.58
C SER A 260 21.43 -14.30 0.37
N THR A 261 21.73 -13.00 0.16
CA THR A 261 23.11 -12.51 0.05
C THR A 261 23.85 -12.68 1.37
N ALA A 262 23.18 -12.43 2.50
CA ALA A 262 23.77 -12.58 3.83
C ALA A 262 24.03 -14.04 4.22
N LEU A 263 23.22 -14.96 3.69
CA LEU A 263 23.28 -16.41 3.96
C LEU A 263 23.82 -17.20 2.76
N ALA A 264 24.65 -16.57 1.92
CA ALA A 264 25.25 -17.24 0.79
C ALA A 264 26.04 -18.47 1.23
N GLY A 265 25.73 -19.65 0.67
CA GLY A 265 26.31 -20.93 1.04
C GLY A 265 25.57 -21.69 2.15
N ALA A 266 24.55 -21.11 2.78
CA ALA A 266 23.70 -21.86 3.72
C ALA A 266 22.70 -22.77 2.98
N PRO A 267 22.20 -23.86 3.63
CA PRO A 267 21.15 -24.70 3.07
C PRO A 267 19.91 -23.87 2.74
N GLN A 268 19.25 -24.18 1.60
CA GLN A 268 18.06 -23.44 1.12
C GLN A 268 16.94 -23.41 2.16
N SER A 269 16.75 -24.53 2.90
CA SER A 269 15.75 -24.60 3.98
C SER A 269 16.00 -23.58 5.10
N GLN A 270 17.25 -23.31 5.42
CA GLN A 270 17.62 -22.27 6.39
C GLN A 270 17.33 -20.88 5.84
N VAL A 271 17.69 -20.63 4.59
CA VAL A 271 17.40 -19.33 3.91
C VAL A 271 15.91 -19.07 3.90
N ASP A 272 15.09 -20.07 3.55
CA ASP A 272 13.63 -19.93 3.48
C ASP A 272 13.01 -19.69 4.86
N THR A 273 13.53 -20.37 5.88
CA THR A 273 13.11 -20.17 7.28
C THR A 273 13.41 -18.74 7.74
N VAL A 274 14.64 -18.26 7.49
CA VAL A 274 15.04 -16.90 7.88
C VAL A 274 14.26 -15.84 7.09
N ARG A 275 13.97 -16.08 5.82
CA ARG A 275 13.09 -15.20 5.01
C ARG A 275 11.69 -15.14 5.63
N GLY A 276 11.07 -16.27 5.91
CA GLY A 276 9.72 -16.34 6.47
C GLY A 276 9.60 -15.56 7.79
N TRP A 277 10.42 -15.91 8.76
CA TRP A 277 10.41 -15.25 10.06
C TRP A 277 10.92 -13.81 10.03
N GLY A 278 11.97 -13.54 9.25
CA GLY A 278 12.54 -12.20 9.12
C GLY A 278 11.52 -11.21 8.54
N LEU A 279 10.77 -11.60 7.50
CA LEU A 279 9.73 -10.76 6.93
C LEU A 279 8.53 -10.60 7.87
N ALA A 280 8.14 -11.65 8.59
CA ALA A 280 7.09 -11.53 9.60
C ALA A 280 7.49 -10.56 10.72
N MET A 281 8.74 -10.62 11.19
CA MET A 281 9.28 -9.67 12.16
C MET A 281 9.36 -8.24 11.58
N GLN A 282 9.66 -8.09 10.29
CA GLN A 282 9.62 -6.81 9.60
C GLN A 282 8.21 -6.21 9.63
N ASP A 283 7.15 -7.02 9.41
CA ASP A 283 5.75 -6.57 9.49
C ASP A 283 5.36 -6.16 10.92
N VAL A 284 5.85 -6.87 11.95
CA VAL A 284 5.67 -6.47 13.36
C VAL A 284 6.34 -5.12 13.63
N GLY A 285 7.58 -4.95 13.16
CA GLY A 285 8.30 -3.68 13.26
C GLY A 285 7.54 -2.55 12.56
N ALA A 286 6.99 -2.83 11.38
CA ALA A 286 6.15 -1.90 10.63
C ALA A 286 4.93 -1.44 11.41
N PHE A 287 4.20 -2.35 12.04
CA PHE A 287 3.05 -2.02 12.88
C PHE A 287 3.44 -1.06 14.02
N VAL A 288 4.51 -1.39 14.74
CA VAL A 288 5.01 -0.54 15.84
C VAL A 288 5.45 0.83 15.31
N GLY A 289 6.17 0.88 14.18
CA GLY A 289 6.61 2.11 13.55
C GLY A 289 5.46 3.03 13.15
N MET A 290 4.39 2.48 12.58
CA MET A 290 3.18 3.23 12.23
C MET A 290 2.46 3.78 13.48
N MET A 291 2.42 3.02 14.58
CA MET A 291 1.83 3.49 15.84
C MET A 291 2.67 4.61 16.47
N VAL A 292 4.00 4.47 16.48
CA VAL A 292 4.91 5.51 16.98
C VAL A 292 4.80 6.78 16.13
N PHE A 293 4.79 6.66 14.79
CA PHE A 293 4.56 7.81 13.91
C PHE A 293 3.23 8.52 14.26
N THR A 294 2.17 7.74 14.41
CA THR A 294 0.84 8.25 14.75
C THR A 294 0.85 9.02 16.06
N PHE A 295 1.53 8.48 17.09
CA PHE A 295 1.70 9.16 18.37
C PHE A 295 2.46 10.49 18.23
N VAL A 296 3.61 10.47 17.55
CA VAL A 296 4.43 11.69 17.33
C VAL A 296 3.64 12.72 16.52
N ALA A 297 2.99 12.31 15.43
CA ALA A 297 2.18 13.18 14.58
C ALA A 297 1.01 13.79 15.33
N SER A 298 0.35 13.04 16.19
CA SER A 298 -0.80 13.53 16.98
C SER A 298 -0.38 14.44 18.12
N ARG A 299 0.77 14.17 18.77
CA ARG A 299 1.21 14.88 19.96
C ARG A 299 2.01 16.16 19.65
N TRP A 300 2.87 16.11 18.63
CA TRP A 300 3.82 17.20 18.34
C TRP A 300 3.52 17.90 17.01
N SER A 301 3.86 17.30 15.87
CA SER A 301 3.74 17.94 14.55
C SER A 301 3.75 16.86 13.44
N ARG A 302 2.98 17.09 12.36
CA ARG A 302 3.04 16.21 11.17
C ARG A 302 4.41 16.29 10.51
N ARG A 303 4.94 17.51 10.37
CA ARG A 303 6.26 17.76 9.76
C ARG A 303 7.40 17.11 10.54
N ILE A 304 7.40 17.21 11.86
CA ILE A 304 8.41 16.57 12.73
C ILE A 304 8.33 15.06 12.62
N ALA A 305 7.13 14.49 12.61
CA ALA A 305 6.94 13.04 12.46
C ALA A 305 7.49 12.52 11.12
N PHE A 306 7.21 13.21 10.00
CA PHE A 306 7.77 12.85 8.70
C PHE A 306 9.29 13.04 8.65
N LEU A 307 9.82 14.14 9.18
CA LEU A 307 11.25 14.38 9.22
C LEU A 307 11.99 13.27 9.97
N GLY A 308 11.53 12.94 11.18
CA GLY A 308 12.09 11.85 11.96
C GLY A 308 11.98 10.50 11.25
N ALA A 309 10.83 10.20 10.64
CA ALA A 309 10.63 8.97 9.90
C ALA A 309 11.55 8.86 8.66
N PHE A 310 11.72 9.91 7.85
CA PHE A 310 12.62 9.86 6.69
C PHE A 310 14.09 9.77 7.08
N ILE A 311 14.49 10.43 8.17
CA ILE A 311 15.86 10.28 8.73
C ILE A 311 16.06 8.83 9.18
N LEU A 312 15.10 8.25 9.91
CA LEU A 312 15.16 6.84 10.33
C LEU A 312 15.17 5.89 9.13
N CYS A 313 14.36 6.14 8.09
CA CYS A 313 14.38 5.38 6.84
C CYS A 313 15.78 5.36 6.23
N LEU A 314 16.40 6.53 6.09
CA LEU A 314 17.74 6.67 5.53
C LEU A 314 18.78 5.93 6.37
N VAL A 315 18.86 6.25 7.66
CA VAL A 315 19.92 5.72 8.55
C VAL A 315 19.77 4.21 8.76
N ILE A 316 18.57 3.75 9.11
CA ILE A 316 18.34 2.32 9.42
C ILE A 316 18.45 1.47 8.17
N THR A 317 17.93 1.92 7.01
CA THR A 317 18.02 1.11 5.79
C THR A 317 19.47 1.00 5.31
N VAL A 318 20.24 2.10 5.33
CA VAL A 318 21.68 2.06 5.03
C VAL A 318 22.41 1.14 5.99
N PHE A 319 22.13 1.22 7.30
CA PHE A 319 22.71 0.35 8.31
C PHE A 319 22.39 -1.13 8.05
N VAL A 320 21.14 -1.47 7.75
CA VAL A 320 20.73 -2.85 7.47
C VAL A 320 21.42 -3.38 6.21
N PHE A 321 21.42 -2.61 5.11
CA PHE A 321 22.07 -3.05 3.87
C PHE A 321 23.58 -3.19 4.00
N SER A 322 24.24 -2.38 4.82
CA SER A 322 25.69 -2.49 5.06
C SER A 322 26.07 -3.63 6.00
N SER A 323 25.24 -3.92 7.00
CA SER A 323 25.67 -4.70 8.18
C SER A 323 25.02 -6.08 8.30
N LEU A 324 23.91 -6.38 7.61
CA LEU A 324 23.23 -7.66 7.71
C LEU A 324 24.05 -8.79 7.08
N ARG A 325 24.61 -9.71 7.88
CA ARG A 325 25.52 -10.79 7.47
C ARG A 325 25.11 -12.17 7.98
N SER A 326 24.13 -12.27 8.89
CA SER A 326 23.75 -13.53 9.52
C SER A 326 22.26 -13.64 9.77
N ALA A 327 21.78 -14.88 9.97
CA ALA A 327 20.39 -15.16 10.34
C ALA A 327 19.96 -14.42 11.62
N THR A 328 20.83 -14.45 12.65
CA THR A 328 20.54 -13.77 13.92
C THR A 328 20.35 -12.27 13.73
N GLN A 329 21.17 -11.65 12.89
CA GLN A 329 21.03 -10.23 12.56
C GLN A 329 19.72 -9.95 11.82
N ALA A 330 19.26 -10.83 10.92
CA ALA A 330 18.01 -10.64 10.21
C ALA A 330 16.82 -10.50 11.17
N TYR A 331 16.77 -11.27 12.26
CA TYR A 331 15.64 -11.27 13.19
C TYR A 331 15.46 -9.97 14.00
N TRP A 332 16.49 -9.15 14.16
CA TRP A 332 16.37 -7.87 14.86
C TRP A 332 16.57 -6.65 13.94
N MET A 333 17.33 -6.79 12.85
CA MET A 333 17.57 -5.69 11.92
C MET A 333 16.37 -5.45 10.98
N LEU A 334 15.70 -6.53 10.52
CA LEU A 334 14.51 -6.37 9.65
C LEU A 334 13.33 -5.73 10.37
N PRO A 335 12.99 -6.04 11.63
CA PRO A 335 12.01 -5.25 12.38
C PRO A 335 12.35 -3.76 12.46
N MET A 336 13.61 -3.40 12.67
CA MET A 336 14.04 -2.00 12.66
C MET A 336 13.80 -1.34 11.29
N MET A 337 14.10 -2.06 10.20
CA MET A 337 13.85 -1.56 8.85
C MET A 337 12.36 -1.44 8.56
N GLY A 338 11.55 -2.40 8.97
CA GLY A 338 10.10 -2.34 8.88
C GLY A 338 9.53 -1.15 9.67
N PHE A 339 10.00 -0.96 10.91
CA PHE A 339 9.66 0.18 11.75
C PHE A 339 9.92 1.51 11.04
N ALA A 340 11.09 1.69 10.46
CA ALA A 340 11.46 2.92 9.79
C ALA A 340 10.66 3.14 8.51
N GLN A 341 10.68 2.17 7.58
CA GLN A 341 10.15 2.35 6.22
C GLN A 341 8.63 2.46 6.18
N LEU A 342 7.90 1.73 7.04
CA LEU A 342 6.44 1.73 7.01
C LEU A 342 5.82 2.78 7.93
N ALA A 343 6.58 3.41 8.83
CA ALA A 343 6.10 4.52 9.65
C ALA A 343 5.51 5.67 8.81
N VAL A 344 6.15 6.04 7.69
CA VAL A 344 5.68 7.12 6.80
C VAL A 344 4.30 6.86 6.21
N PHE A 345 3.88 5.59 6.07
CA PHE A 345 2.56 5.25 5.53
C PHE A 345 1.41 5.62 6.47
N ALA A 346 1.63 5.56 7.79
CA ALA A 346 0.69 6.15 8.75
C ALA A 346 0.56 7.66 8.53
N GLY A 347 1.68 8.32 8.20
CA GLY A 347 1.70 9.72 7.83
C GLY A 347 0.84 10.04 6.62
N TYR A 348 0.87 9.22 5.57
CA TYR A 348 0.06 9.44 4.37
C TYR A 348 -1.43 9.34 4.66
N SER A 349 -1.86 8.39 5.48
CA SER A 349 -3.27 8.26 5.86
C SER A 349 -3.77 9.44 6.71
N ILE A 350 -2.89 10.03 7.54
CA ILE A 350 -3.22 11.19 8.37
C ILE A 350 -3.17 12.49 7.56
N TYR A 351 -2.08 12.70 6.84
CA TYR A 351 -1.72 13.99 6.27
C TYR A 351 -2.39 14.30 4.94
N PHE A 352 -2.49 13.31 4.02
CA PHE A 352 -3.05 13.57 2.70
C PHE A 352 -4.50 14.06 2.75
N PRO A 353 -5.41 13.50 3.58
CA PRO A 353 -6.75 14.06 3.73
C PRO A 353 -6.79 15.47 4.32
N GLU A 354 -5.77 15.84 5.12
CA GLU A 354 -5.66 17.18 5.73
C GLU A 354 -5.18 18.26 4.75
N LEU A 355 -4.66 17.88 3.57
CA LEU A 355 -4.14 18.81 2.57
C LEU A 355 -5.21 19.42 1.66
N PHE A 356 -6.38 18.79 1.53
CA PHE A 356 -7.37 19.12 0.49
C PHE A 356 -8.75 19.42 1.05
N PRO A 357 -9.51 20.34 0.39
CA PRO A 357 -10.88 20.65 0.78
C PRO A 357 -11.80 19.46 0.47
N THR A 358 -12.96 19.42 1.13
CA THR A 358 -13.91 18.31 1.06
C THR A 358 -14.25 17.89 -0.38
N ARG A 359 -14.40 18.84 -1.28
CA ARG A 359 -14.76 18.58 -2.69
C ARG A 359 -13.63 17.96 -3.54
N LEU A 360 -12.38 18.08 -3.11
CA LEU A 360 -11.20 17.55 -3.80
C LEU A 360 -10.41 16.55 -2.96
N ARG A 361 -10.90 16.17 -1.76
CA ARG A 361 -10.14 15.38 -0.81
C ARG A 361 -9.88 13.97 -1.33
N GLY A 362 -10.90 13.29 -1.84
CA GLY A 362 -10.73 11.97 -2.43
C GLY A 362 -9.82 12.00 -3.68
N THR A 363 -9.99 13.00 -4.54
CA THR A 363 -9.15 13.24 -5.72
C THR A 363 -7.70 13.49 -5.33
N GLY A 364 -7.47 14.37 -4.34
CA GLY A 364 -6.12 14.71 -3.86
C GLY A 364 -5.42 13.55 -3.18
N VAL A 365 -6.11 12.82 -2.30
CA VAL A 365 -5.58 11.60 -1.66
C VAL A 365 -5.27 10.54 -2.72
N GLY A 366 -6.21 10.30 -3.64
CA GLY A 366 -6.03 9.37 -4.75
C GLY A 366 -4.82 9.73 -5.61
N PHE A 367 -4.64 11.00 -5.93
CA PHE A 367 -3.48 11.50 -6.67
C PHE A 367 -2.18 11.28 -5.88
N CYS A 368 -2.08 11.78 -4.65
CA CYS A 368 -0.86 11.72 -3.86
C CYS A 368 -0.41 10.29 -3.52
N TYR A 369 -1.35 9.37 -3.33
CA TYR A 369 -1.06 8.00 -2.92
C TYR A 369 -0.87 7.03 -4.10
N ASN A 370 -1.51 7.29 -5.24
CA ASN A 370 -1.53 6.33 -6.35
C ASN A 370 -0.70 6.77 -7.56
N THR A 371 -0.61 8.07 -7.87
CA THR A 371 0.26 8.54 -8.97
C THR A 371 1.72 8.17 -8.74
N VAL A 372 2.15 8.18 -7.48
CA VAL A 372 3.51 7.76 -7.10
C VAL A 372 3.83 6.31 -7.47
N ARG A 373 2.83 5.43 -7.61
CA ARG A 373 3.06 4.05 -8.03
C ARG A 373 3.56 3.95 -9.47
N TYR A 374 3.07 4.80 -10.36
CA TYR A 374 3.62 4.87 -11.72
C TYR A 374 5.09 5.30 -11.72
N LEU A 375 5.44 6.26 -10.84
CA LEU A 375 6.80 6.78 -10.71
C LEU A 375 7.73 5.82 -9.94
N ALA A 376 7.19 5.05 -9.02
CA ALA A 376 7.94 4.06 -8.25
C ALA A 376 8.06 2.69 -8.96
N ALA A 377 7.23 2.43 -9.98
CA ALA A 377 7.27 1.18 -10.73
C ALA A 377 8.65 0.85 -11.35
N PRO A 378 9.46 1.81 -11.82
CA PRO A 378 10.82 1.53 -12.28
C PRO A 378 11.84 1.23 -11.18
N ALA A 379 11.51 1.45 -9.90
CA ALA A 379 12.50 1.34 -8.82
C ALA A 379 13.13 -0.06 -8.68
N PRO A 380 12.39 -1.18 -8.78
CA PRO A 380 12.99 -2.52 -8.80
C PRO A 380 13.94 -2.74 -9.97
N TRP A 381 13.58 -2.26 -11.16
CA TRP A 381 14.45 -2.32 -12.34
C TRP A 381 15.72 -1.50 -12.14
N LEU A 382 15.60 -0.30 -11.58
CA LEU A 382 16.74 0.57 -11.26
C LEU A 382 17.69 -0.09 -10.27
N MET A 383 17.17 -0.78 -9.25
CA MET A 383 17.96 -1.55 -8.29
C MET A 383 18.80 -2.63 -8.99
N GLY A 384 18.17 -3.39 -9.88
CA GLY A 384 18.86 -4.44 -10.66
C GLY A 384 19.92 -3.86 -11.59
N ARG A 385 19.60 -2.79 -12.32
CA ARG A 385 20.51 -2.13 -13.24
C ARG A 385 21.71 -1.53 -12.51
N LEU A 386 21.45 -0.78 -11.43
CA LEU A 386 22.51 -0.17 -10.63
C LEU A 386 23.45 -1.23 -10.04
N SER A 387 22.87 -2.34 -9.53
CA SER A 387 23.67 -3.47 -9.04
C SER A 387 24.56 -4.08 -10.14
N SER A 388 24.05 -4.19 -11.38
CA SER A 388 24.82 -4.72 -12.53
C SER A 388 25.92 -3.77 -12.97
N GLU A 389 25.67 -2.47 -13.03
CA GLU A 389 26.67 -1.44 -13.36
C GLU A 389 27.79 -1.40 -12.31
N LEU A 390 27.44 -1.42 -11.02
CA LEU A 390 28.41 -1.47 -9.93
C LEU A 390 29.26 -2.73 -9.98
N LYS A 391 28.68 -3.88 -10.38
CA LYS A 391 29.42 -5.12 -10.59
C LYS A 391 30.39 -5.00 -11.77
N ALA A 392 29.98 -4.35 -12.86
CA ALA A 392 30.85 -4.12 -14.03
C ALA A 392 32.05 -3.22 -13.68
N HIS A 393 31.90 -2.33 -12.71
CA HIS A 393 32.97 -1.50 -12.15
C HIS A 393 33.72 -2.13 -10.97
N GLU A 394 33.60 -3.45 -10.76
CA GLU A 394 34.30 -4.22 -9.74
C GLU A 394 34.07 -3.73 -8.30
N VAL A 395 32.93 -3.06 -8.06
CA VAL A 395 32.57 -2.60 -6.70
C VAL A 395 32.27 -3.80 -5.81
N ALA A 396 32.85 -3.84 -4.63
CA ALA A 396 32.58 -4.87 -3.65
C ALA A 396 31.11 -4.81 -3.21
N GLU A 397 30.42 -5.98 -3.15
CA GLU A 397 29.03 -6.12 -2.73
C GLU A 397 28.05 -5.21 -3.48
N PRO A 398 28.01 -5.26 -4.83
CA PRO A 398 27.33 -4.27 -5.67
C PRO A 398 25.83 -4.13 -5.36
N PHE A 399 25.16 -5.22 -4.99
CA PHE A 399 23.75 -5.21 -4.59
C PHE A 399 23.51 -4.37 -3.31
N ARG A 400 24.37 -4.49 -2.31
CA ARG A 400 24.27 -3.73 -1.05
C ARG A 400 24.54 -2.24 -1.30
N VAL A 401 25.57 -1.93 -2.08
CA VAL A 401 25.91 -0.56 -2.45
C VAL A 401 24.78 0.07 -3.26
N ALA A 402 24.18 -0.67 -4.21
CA ALA A 402 23.00 -0.20 -4.94
C ALA A 402 21.84 0.17 -4.00
N GLY A 403 21.52 -0.70 -3.04
CA GLY A 403 20.49 -0.41 -2.03
C GLY A 403 20.78 0.83 -1.19
N MET A 404 22.03 1.00 -0.76
CA MET A 404 22.45 2.20 -0.02
C MET A 404 22.35 3.48 -0.86
N ILE A 405 22.74 3.45 -2.13
CA ILE A 405 22.61 4.61 -3.04
C ILE A 405 21.13 4.95 -3.23
N MET A 406 20.27 3.96 -3.43
CA MET A 406 18.84 4.18 -3.61
C MET A 406 18.17 4.78 -2.37
N CYS A 407 18.73 4.62 -1.17
CA CYS A 407 18.25 5.28 0.05
C CYS A 407 18.28 6.82 -0.05
N SER A 408 19.04 7.40 -0.99
CA SER A 408 19.02 8.84 -1.25
C SER A 408 17.62 9.38 -1.57
N VAL A 409 16.68 8.54 -2.01
CA VAL A 409 15.29 8.92 -2.24
C VAL A 409 14.61 9.49 -0.98
N PHE A 410 15.03 9.06 0.22
CA PHE A 410 14.47 9.58 1.46
C PHE A 410 14.84 11.06 1.68
N LEU A 411 15.94 11.54 1.11
CA LEU A 411 16.31 12.96 1.11
C LEU A 411 15.28 13.79 0.34
N LEU A 412 14.69 13.23 -0.72
CA LEU A 412 13.59 13.90 -1.46
C LEU A 412 12.40 14.19 -0.54
N GLY A 413 12.05 13.23 0.32
CA GLY A 413 10.99 13.43 1.32
C GLY A 413 11.33 14.53 2.33
N ILE A 414 12.58 14.54 2.82
CA ILE A 414 13.06 15.58 3.75
C ILE A 414 13.01 16.97 3.10
N VAL A 415 13.47 17.10 1.86
CA VAL A 415 13.43 18.37 1.10
C VAL A 415 11.99 18.82 0.86
N ALA A 416 11.08 17.91 0.52
CA ALA A 416 9.67 18.24 0.30
C ALA A 416 8.99 18.84 1.54
N LEU A 417 9.47 18.52 2.76
CA LEU A 417 8.94 19.07 4.01
C LEU A 417 9.16 20.58 4.15
N ILE A 418 10.10 21.17 3.42
CA ILE A 418 10.31 22.62 3.43
C ILE A 418 9.04 23.37 3.02
N TRP A 419 8.31 22.81 2.02
CA TRP A 419 7.08 23.39 1.49
C TRP A 419 5.80 22.79 2.08
N ALA A 420 5.92 21.75 2.91
CA ALA A 420 4.79 21.06 3.51
C ALA A 420 4.11 21.96 4.57
N PRO A 421 2.79 22.21 4.48
CA PRO A 421 2.08 22.94 5.54
C PRO A 421 1.99 22.08 6.82
N GLU A 422 2.05 22.75 7.99
CA GLU A 422 1.69 22.08 9.24
C GLU A 422 0.15 22.05 9.37
N THR A 423 -0.39 20.88 9.61
CA THR A 423 -1.85 20.66 9.67
C THR A 423 -2.35 20.27 11.06
N LYS A 424 -1.42 20.07 12.01
CA LYS A 424 -1.82 19.68 13.38
C LYS A 424 -2.72 20.74 14.03
N GLY A 425 -3.87 20.27 14.52
CA GLY A 425 -4.83 21.14 15.21
C GLY A 425 -5.61 22.09 14.31
N GLN A 426 -5.33 22.08 13.01
CA GLN A 426 -6.08 22.87 12.05
C GLN A 426 -7.40 22.17 11.68
N PRO A 427 -8.48 22.93 11.44
CA PRO A 427 -9.67 22.36 10.82
C PRO A 427 -9.32 21.82 9.43
N LEU A 428 -10.14 20.88 8.94
CA LEU A 428 -9.98 20.44 7.55
C LEU A 428 -10.18 21.62 6.61
N PRO A 429 -9.38 21.76 5.52
CA PRO A 429 -9.54 22.84 4.59
C PRO A 429 -10.97 22.90 4.02
N GLU A 430 -11.52 24.09 4.01
CA GLU A 430 -12.72 24.47 3.30
C GLU A 430 -12.31 25.24 2.03
N ASP A 431 -13.22 25.39 1.09
CA ASP A 431 -12.96 26.10 -0.20
C ASP A 431 -12.65 27.59 -0.02
#